data_5d8aa5de6863e87f6ca9bfafb8c94085
#
_entry.id   5d8aa5de6863e87f6ca9bfafb8c94085
#
_cell.length_a   1.000
_cell.length_b   1.000
_cell.length_c   1.000
_cell.angle_alpha   90.00
_cell.angle_beta   90.00
_cell.angle_gamma   90.00
#
_symmetry.space_group_name_H-M   'P 1'
#
loop_
_entity.id
_entity.type
_entity.pdbx_description
1 polymer ?
#
loop_
_entity_poly.entity_id
_entity_poly.type
_entity_poly.pdbx_seq_one_letter_code
_entity_poly.pdbx_strand_id
1 'polypeptide(L)'
;MMQNTTVPILSLLNSRFSPKEFLQEPVSQEHYKLLFEAARWSPSSYNRQPWFYYYSLQNTPGFETLAKSLVEGNAWAKKAPLLILGCYIDSDEHGKNAYAQYDLGQSTFSLVMQAQALGYYSHQMGGFDREKAKTLLQLPPEHIPHVMIAIGKIGNIDKKDPSRTRKETLAKKVE
;
A
#
# COMPACT_ATOMS: atom_id res chain seq x y z
N MET A 1 8.38 18.17 3.95
CA MET A 1 7.98 19.03 5.11
C MET A 1 7.51 18.09 6.21
N MET A 2 7.98 18.26 7.44
CA MET A 2 7.51 17.45 8.58
C MET A 2 6.18 17.98 9.08
N GLN A 3 5.30 17.08 9.50
CA GLN A 3 4.01 17.44 10.10
C GLN A 3 4.23 17.87 11.57
N ASN A 4 3.38 18.74 12.09
CA ASN A 4 3.42 19.11 13.51
C ASN A 4 2.96 17.90 14.35
N THR A 5 3.90 17.28 15.05
CA THR A 5 3.63 16.21 16.02
C THR A 5 3.77 16.78 17.44
N THR A 6 2.95 16.31 18.35
CA THR A 6 2.97 16.73 19.77
C THR A 6 4.23 16.23 20.50
N VAL A 7 4.80 15.13 20.01
CA VAL A 7 6.04 14.52 20.51
C VAL A 7 6.89 14.05 19.33
N PRO A 8 8.22 13.93 19.48
CA PRO A 8 9.09 13.45 18.41
C PRO A 8 8.76 12.00 18.04
N ILE A 9 8.62 11.75 16.72
CA ILE A 9 8.47 10.41 16.14
C ILE A 9 9.51 10.20 15.02
N LEU A 10 9.64 8.99 14.52
CA LEU A 10 10.52 8.67 13.40
C LEU A 10 10.21 9.58 12.21
N SER A 11 11.25 10.17 11.61
CA SER A 11 11.13 11.11 10.48
C SER A 11 10.37 10.51 9.28
N LEU A 12 10.53 9.21 9.03
CA LEU A 12 9.80 8.49 7.97
C LEU A 12 8.29 8.50 8.21
N LEU A 13 7.85 8.31 9.46
CA LEU A 13 6.43 8.37 9.82
C LEU A 13 5.88 9.79 9.67
N ASN A 14 6.66 10.78 10.12
CA ASN A 14 6.27 12.18 10.09
C ASN A 14 6.21 12.74 8.66
N SER A 15 7.16 12.37 7.80
CA SER A 15 7.23 12.87 6.41
C SER A 15 6.28 12.15 5.46
N ARG A 16 5.73 10.99 5.84
CA ARG A 16 4.84 10.18 5.01
C ARG A 16 3.49 10.87 4.79
N PHE A 17 3.10 11.01 3.55
CA PHE A 17 1.72 11.38 3.14
C PHE A 17 1.32 10.59 1.88
N SER A 18 0.06 10.73 1.42
CA SER A 18 -0.48 9.99 0.27
C SER A 18 -0.74 10.97 -0.88
N PRO A 19 0.22 11.17 -1.80
CA PRO A 19 0.07 12.04 -2.96
C PRO A 19 -0.90 11.42 -3.99
N LYS A 20 -1.48 12.27 -4.83
CA LYS A 20 -2.24 11.85 -6.03
C LYS A 20 -1.50 12.16 -7.33
N GLU A 21 -0.32 12.76 -7.24
CA GLU A 21 0.53 13.11 -8.37
C GLU A 21 1.91 12.49 -8.21
N PHE A 22 2.42 11.92 -9.29
CA PHE A 22 3.72 11.25 -9.33
C PHE A 22 4.51 11.72 -10.55
N LEU A 23 5.82 11.77 -10.40
CA LEU A 23 6.73 11.90 -11.53
C LEU A 23 6.66 10.63 -12.38
N GLN A 24 6.88 10.77 -13.69
CA GLN A 24 6.88 9.66 -14.63
C GLN A 24 8.25 8.93 -14.67
N GLU A 25 8.91 8.88 -13.51
CA GLU A 25 10.17 8.15 -13.33
C GLU A 25 9.85 6.69 -12.95
N PRO A 26 10.36 5.70 -13.70
CA PRO A 26 10.10 4.30 -13.39
C PRO A 26 10.70 3.92 -12.04
N VAL A 27 10.01 3.02 -11.34
CA VAL A 27 10.56 2.35 -10.15
C VAL A 27 11.49 1.23 -10.62
N SER A 28 12.78 1.27 -10.21
CA SER A 28 13.76 0.27 -10.64
C SER A 28 13.45 -1.12 -10.09
N GLN A 29 13.94 -2.15 -10.78
CA GLN A 29 13.76 -3.54 -10.34
C GLN A 29 14.38 -3.80 -8.97
N GLU A 30 15.52 -3.22 -8.70
CA GLU A 30 16.17 -3.30 -7.40
C GLU A 30 15.26 -2.74 -6.30
N HIS A 31 14.68 -1.56 -6.52
CA HIS A 31 13.85 -0.89 -5.52
C HIS A 31 12.55 -1.65 -5.25
N TYR A 32 11.79 -2.09 -6.27
CA TYR A 32 10.55 -2.81 -5.96
C TYR A 32 10.79 -4.17 -5.30
N LYS A 33 11.93 -4.84 -5.56
CA LYS A 33 12.34 -6.03 -4.78
C LYS A 33 12.52 -5.72 -3.30
N LEU A 34 13.15 -4.58 -2.97
CA LEU A 34 13.30 -4.14 -1.59
C LEU A 34 11.95 -3.85 -0.90
N LEU A 35 10.96 -3.34 -1.66
CA LEU A 35 9.61 -3.12 -1.12
C LEU A 35 8.97 -4.44 -0.69
N PHE A 36 9.01 -5.45 -1.55
CA PHE A 36 8.45 -6.77 -1.24
C PHE A 36 9.23 -7.52 -0.17
N GLU A 37 10.55 -7.34 -0.12
CA GLU A 37 11.36 -7.89 0.97
C GLU A 37 10.97 -7.29 2.33
N ALA A 38 10.77 -5.97 2.41
CA ALA A 38 10.27 -5.33 3.63
C ALA A 38 8.89 -5.84 4.05
N ALA A 39 7.99 -6.05 3.06
CA ALA A 39 6.68 -6.65 3.30
C ALA A 39 6.80 -8.07 3.86
N ARG A 40 7.71 -8.88 3.32
CA ARG A 40 7.96 -10.27 3.71
C ARG A 40 8.44 -10.39 5.17
N TRP A 41 9.20 -9.42 5.67
CA TRP A 41 9.72 -9.40 7.04
C TRP A 41 8.73 -8.89 8.09
N SER A 42 7.50 -8.61 7.71
CA SER A 42 6.48 -8.20 8.68
C SER A 42 6.06 -9.34 9.61
N PRO A 43 5.71 -9.05 10.85
CA PRO A 43 5.15 -10.06 11.74
C PRO A 43 3.76 -10.48 11.28
N SER A 44 3.36 -11.70 11.62
CA SER A 44 1.99 -12.19 11.43
C SER A 44 1.61 -13.18 12.52
N SER A 45 0.31 -13.35 12.73
CA SER A 45 -0.22 -14.32 13.68
C SER A 45 0.27 -15.74 13.34
N TYR A 46 0.95 -16.40 14.29
CA TYR A 46 1.58 -17.72 14.12
C TYR A 46 2.55 -17.80 12.93
N ASN A 47 3.09 -16.66 12.48
CA ASN A 47 3.94 -16.56 11.30
C ASN A 47 3.29 -17.11 10.01
N ARG A 48 1.96 -17.01 9.89
CA ARG A 48 1.20 -17.52 8.74
C ARG A 48 1.41 -16.71 7.46
N GLN A 49 1.91 -15.47 7.55
CA GLN A 49 2.26 -14.60 6.43
C GLN A 49 1.13 -14.52 5.37
N PRO A 50 -0.10 -14.17 5.75
CA PRO A 50 -1.30 -14.32 4.93
C PRO A 50 -1.47 -13.14 3.97
N TRP A 51 -0.45 -12.83 3.18
CA TRP A 51 -0.47 -11.75 2.21
C TRP A 51 0.15 -12.20 0.89
N PHE A 52 -0.39 -11.65 -0.19
CA PHE A 52 0.16 -11.79 -1.52
C PHE A 52 0.00 -10.49 -2.30
N TYR A 53 1.00 -10.12 -3.11
CA TYR A 53 1.01 -8.89 -3.88
C TYR A 53 1.10 -9.17 -5.37
N TYR A 54 0.15 -8.61 -6.13
CA TYR A 54 0.20 -8.53 -7.58
C TYR A 54 0.62 -7.12 -7.96
N TYR A 55 1.60 -6.96 -8.83
CA TYR A 55 2.11 -5.65 -9.17
C TYR A 55 2.40 -5.51 -10.66
N SER A 56 2.41 -4.28 -11.15
CA SER A 56 2.83 -3.98 -12.50
C SER A 56 3.37 -2.57 -12.63
N LEU A 57 4.34 -2.41 -13.53
CA LEU A 57 4.93 -1.12 -13.87
C LEU A 57 4.10 -0.44 -14.96
N GLN A 58 4.04 0.90 -14.91
CA GLN A 58 3.37 1.72 -15.90
C GLN A 58 3.83 1.37 -17.33
N ASN A 59 2.95 1.56 -18.30
CA ASN A 59 3.17 1.24 -19.72
C ASN A 59 3.36 -0.25 -20.01
N THR A 60 2.81 -1.13 -19.19
CA THR A 60 2.76 -2.58 -19.45
C THR A 60 1.31 -3.10 -19.49
N PRO A 61 1.03 -4.21 -20.20
CA PRO A 61 -0.31 -4.79 -20.25
C PRO A 61 -0.86 -5.16 -18.85
N GLY A 62 0.01 -5.62 -17.94
CA GLY A 62 -0.38 -5.92 -16.56
C GLY A 62 -0.82 -4.68 -15.78
N PHE A 63 -0.18 -3.53 -16.02
CA PHE A 63 -0.59 -2.27 -15.41
C PHE A 63 -1.99 -1.86 -15.88
N GLU A 64 -2.26 -1.95 -17.18
CA GLU A 64 -3.59 -1.66 -17.74
C GLU A 64 -4.66 -2.59 -17.14
N THR A 65 -4.30 -3.84 -16.91
CA THR A 65 -5.21 -4.82 -16.29
C THR A 65 -5.54 -4.44 -14.83
N LEU A 66 -4.55 -4.10 -14.02
CA LEU A 66 -4.76 -3.58 -12.65
C LEU A 66 -5.58 -2.28 -12.67
N ALA A 67 -5.21 -1.35 -13.54
CA ALA A 67 -5.84 -0.04 -13.64
C ALA A 67 -7.32 -0.07 -14.05
N LYS A 68 -7.76 -1.10 -14.79
CA LYS A 68 -9.18 -1.30 -15.16
C LYS A 68 -10.09 -1.55 -13.95
N SER A 69 -9.57 -1.98 -12.81
CA SER A 69 -10.34 -2.18 -11.59
C SER A 69 -10.49 -0.91 -10.74
N LEU A 70 -9.73 0.16 -11.02
CA LEU A 70 -9.84 1.42 -10.29
C LEU A 70 -11.20 2.08 -10.54
N VAL A 71 -11.83 2.60 -9.46
CA VAL A 71 -13.01 3.45 -9.59
C VAL A 71 -12.63 4.84 -10.11
N GLU A 72 -13.58 5.59 -10.64
CA GLU A 72 -13.37 6.91 -11.23
C GLU A 72 -12.62 7.87 -10.29
N GLY A 73 -13.00 7.92 -9.02
CA GLY A 73 -12.35 8.78 -8.00
C GLY A 73 -10.85 8.46 -7.77
N ASN A 74 -10.39 7.30 -8.25
CA ASN A 74 -8.99 6.89 -8.18
C ASN A 74 -8.31 6.79 -9.57
N ALA A 75 -8.92 7.33 -10.61
CA ALA A 75 -8.36 7.34 -11.98
C ALA A 75 -6.97 8.02 -12.06
N TRP A 76 -6.66 8.93 -11.14
CA TRP A 76 -5.35 9.57 -11.02
C TRP A 76 -4.20 8.55 -10.83
N ALA A 77 -4.47 7.40 -10.20
CA ALA A 77 -3.48 6.36 -9.95
C ALA A 77 -2.96 5.68 -11.24
N LYS A 78 -3.66 5.83 -12.38
CA LYS A 78 -3.18 5.41 -13.71
C LYS A 78 -1.90 6.12 -14.15
N LYS A 79 -1.55 7.23 -13.48
CA LYS A 79 -0.30 7.97 -13.72
C LYS A 79 0.84 7.56 -12.78
N ALA A 80 0.61 6.62 -11.87
CA ALA A 80 1.66 6.14 -10.98
C ALA A 80 2.63 5.21 -11.75
N PRO A 81 3.95 5.30 -11.51
CA PRO A 81 4.92 4.40 -12.14
C PRO A 81 4.78 2.92 -11.75
N LEU A 82 4.19 2.64 -10.58
CA LEU A 82 3.97 1.30 -10.06
C LEU A 82 2.60 1.21 -9.38
N LEU A 83 1.81 0.20 -9.77
CA LEU A 83 0.60 -0.21 -9.06
C LEU A 83 0.80 -1.57 -8.43
N ILE A 84 0.30 -1.73 -7.21
CA ILE A 84 0.34 -2.98 -6.45
C ILE A 84 -1.06 -3.25 -5.91
N LEU A 85 -1.55 -4.46 -6.11
CA LEU A 85 -2.74 -4.99 -5.46
C LEU A 85 -2.30 -5.89 -4.31
N GLY A 86 -2.64 -5.53 -3.08
CA GLY A 86 -2.45 -6.36 -1.89
C GLY A 86 -3.70 -7.20 -1.63
N CYS A 87 -3.50 -8.51 -1.53
CA CYS A 87 -4.51 -9.49 -1.17
C CYS A 87 -4.17 -10.10 0.19
N TYR A 88 -5.18 -10.35 1.02
CA TYR A 88 -4.99 -11.26 2.14
C TYR A 88 -5.42 -12.68 1.74
N ILE A 89 -4.84 -13.67 2.41
CA ILE A 89 -5.19 -15.08 2.27
C ILE A 89 -6.02 -15.44 3.49
N ASP A 90 -7.31 -15.70 3.29
CA ASP A 90 -8.27 -15.86 4.38
C ASP A 90 -8.24 -17.24 5.04
N SER A 91 -7.62 -18.22 4.38
CA SER A 91 -7.53 -19.61 4.83
C SER A 91 -6.30 -20.30 4.24
N ASP A 92 -5.72 -21.24 5.00
CA ASP A 92 -4.62 -22.11 4.62
C ASP A 92 -4.83 -23.53 5.21
N GLU A 93 -3.80 -24.37 5.25
CA GLU A 93 -3.84 -25.71 5.84
C GLU A 93 -4.24 -25.75 7.34
N HIS A 94 -4.13 -24.61 8.04
CA HIS A 94 -4.56 -24.47 9.45
C HIS A 94 -6.00 -23.93 9.56
N GLY A 95 -6.74 -23.79 8.44
CA GLY A 95 -8.09 -23.28 8.40
C GLY A 95 -8.17 -21.75 8.27
N LYS A 96 -9.34 -21.16 8.61
CA LYS A 96 -9.57 -19.72 8.50
C LYS A 96 -8.59 -18.92 9.35
N ASN A 97 -8.12 -17.80 8.79
CA ASN A 97 -7.25 -16.85 9.45
C ASN A 97 -7.98 -15.54 9.77
N ALA A 98 -8.47 -15.41 10.99
CA ALA A 98 -9.18 -14.21 11.44
C ALA A 98 -8.29 -12.95 11.47
N TYR A 99 -6.97 -13.09 11.48
CA TYR A 99 -6.00 -12.00 11.52
C TYR A 99 -5.44 -11.63 10.15
N ALA A 100 -5.84 -12.31 9.07
CA ALA A 100 -5.26 -12.13 7.74
C ALA A 100 -5.29 -10.67 7.23
N GLN A 101 -6.37 -9.94 7.48
CA GLN A 101 -6.47 -8.52 7.11
C GLN A 101 -5.55 -7.62 7.95
N TYR A 102 -5.46 -7.89 9.26
CA TYR A 102 -4.57 -7.17 10.17
C TYR A 102 -3.10 -7.38 9.77
N ASP A 103 -2.72 -8.62 9.49
CA ASP A 103 -1.38 -8.99 9.09
C ASP A 103 -1.00 -8.40 7.72
N LEU A 104 -1.93 -8.41 6.74
CA LEU A 104 -1.75 -7.70 5.47
C LEU A 104 -1.50 -6.20 5.69
N GLY A 105 -2.22 -5.58 6.64
CA GLY A 105 -2.04 -4.16 6.99
C GLY A 105 -0.62 -3.88 7.49
N GLN A 106 -0.06 -4.75 8.33
CA GLN A 106 1.32 -4.65 8.82
C GLN A 106 2.34 -4.81 7.69
N SER A 107 2.15 -5.84 6.86
CA SER A 107 3.00 -6.11 5.70
C SER A 107 2.99 -4.93 4.71
N THR A 108 1.79 -4.41 4.39
CA THR A 108 1.64 -3.23 3.54
C THR A 108 2.31 -1.99 4.14
N PHE A 109 2.22 -1.81 5.46
CA PHE A 109 2.87 -0.68 6.12
C PHE A 109 4.39 -0.77 6.06
N SER A 110 4.99 -1.96 6.23
CA SER A 110 6.43 -2.17 6.07
C SER A 110 6.89 -1.83 4.65
N LEU A 111 6.15 -2.29 3.63
CA LEU A 111 6.38 -1.94 2.23
C LEU A 111 6.36 -0.42 2.00
N VAL A 112 5.36 0.26 2.55
CA VAL A 112 5.20 1.72 2.45
C VAL A 112 6.35 2.47 3.13
N MET A 113 6.81 2.00 4.28
CA MET A 113 7.96 2.60 4.98
C MET A 113 9.27 2.39 4.22
N GLN A 114 9.45 1.23 3.61
CA GLN A 114 10.60 0.98 2.74
C GLN A 114 10.57 1.88 1.50
N ALA A 115 9.40 2.07 0.88
CA ALA A 115 9.24 3.01 -0.23
C ALA A 115 9.64 4.43 0.19
N GLN A 116 9.18 4.88 1.35
CA GLN A 116 9.52 6.19 1.90
C GLN A 116 11.03 6.35 2.16
N ALA A 117 11.68 5.31 2.67
CA ALA A 117 13.14 5.29 2.91
C ALA A 117 13.94 5.40 1.60
N LEU A 118 13.41 4.87 0.50
CA LEU A 118 13.99 4.95 -0.85
C LEU A 118 13.62 6.25 -1.60
N GLY A 119 12.91 7.19 -0.95
CA GLY A 119 12.48 8.45 -1.56
C GLY A 119 11.24 8.35 -2.43
N TYR A 120 10.54 7.23 -2.42
CA TYR A 120 9.23 7.09 -3.04
C TYR A 120 8.11 7.46 -2.07
N TYR A 121 6.99 7.86 -2.64
CA TYR A 121 5.74 8.06 -1.91
C TYR A 121 4.71 7.03 -2.34
N SER A 122 3.80 6.72 -1.46
CA SER A 122 2.75 5.74 -1.70
C SER A 122 1.39 6.27 -1.31
N HIS A 123 0.36 5.87 -2.08
CA HIS A 123 -1.02 6.12 -1.74
C HIS A 123 -1.80 4.81 -1.75
N GLN A 124 -2.27 4.40 -0.59
CA GLN A 124 -3.11 3.21 -0.42
C GLN A 124 -4.58 3.59 -0.66
N MET A 125 -5.30 2.76 -1.43
CA MET A 125 -6.68 3.00 -1.84
C MET A 125 -7.55 1.77 -1.59
N GLY A 126 -8.73 1.99 -0.98
CA GLY A 126 -9.80 0.99 -0.94
C GLY A 126 -10.79 1.11 -2.11
N GLY A 127 -10.73 2.22 -2.87
CA GLY A 127 -11.67 2.52 -3.97
C GLY A 127 -11.24 1.84 -5.28
N PHE A 128 -11.47 0.55 -5.38
CA PHE A 128 -11.38 -0.24 -6.61
C PHE A 128 -12.42 -1.37 -6.57
N ASP A 129 -12.77 -1.89 -7.74
CA ASP A 129 -13.68 -3.01 -7.91
C ASP A 129 -12.94 -4.34 -7.66
N ARG A 130 -13.18 -4.94 -6.50
CA ARG A 130 -12.50 -6.16 -6.03
C ARG A 130 -12.85 -7.38 -6.89
N GLU A 131 -14.11 -7.54 -7.25
CA GLU A 131 -14.57 -8.67 -8.07
C GLU A 131 -14.00 -8.57 -9.49
N LYS A 132 -13.99 -7.37 -10.04
CA LYS A 132 -13.35 -7.10 -11.33
C LYS A 132 -11.85 -7.39 -11.29
N ALA A 133 -11.14 -6.96 -10.23
CA ALA A 133 -9.72 -7.27 -10.06
C ALA A 133 -9.50 -8.79 -9.99
N LYS A 134 -10.30 -9.51 -9.20
CA LYS A 134 -10.25 -10.97 -9.06
C LYS A 134 -10.42 -11.67 -10.41
N THR A 135 -11.41 -11.26 -11.19
CA THR A 135 -11.69 -11.82 -12.51
C THR A 135 -10.59 -11.53 -13.52
N LEU A 136 -10.17 -10.26 -13.64
CA LEU A 136 -9.20 -9.84 -14.63
C LEU A 136 -7.81 -10.44 -14.41
N LEU A 137 -7.43 -10.65 -13.15
CA LEU A 137 -6.14 -11.22 -12.75
C LEU A 137 -6.20 -12.73 -12.55
N GLN A 138 -7.38 -13.35 -12.67
CA GLN A 138 -7.60 -14.79 -12.45
C GLN A 138 -7.04 -15.24 -11.08
N LEU A 139 -7.37 -14.48 -10.03
CA LEU A 139 -6.81 -14.72 -8.71
C LEU A 139 -7.29 -16.06 -8.15
N PRO A 140 -6.43 -16.79 -7.40
CA PRO A 140 -6.86 -17.95 -6.62
C PRO A 140 -8.02 -17.59 -5.70
N PRO A 141 -8.97 -18.51 -5.44
CA PRO A 141 -10.14 -18.24 -4.60
C PRO A 141 -9.81 -17.68 -3.23
N GLU A 142 -8.73 -18.15 -2.61
CA GLU A 142 -8.23 -17.74 -1.28
C GLU A 142 -7.55 -16.37 -1.27
N HIS A 143 -7.17 -15.82 -2.43
CA HIS A 143 -6.60 -14.47 -2.51
C HIS A 143 -7.70 -13.43 -2.57
N ILE A 144 -7.91 -12.73 -1.48
CA ILE A 144 -8.96 -11.72 -1.35
C ILE A 144 -8.39 -10.30 -1.56
N PRO A 145 -8.73 -9.62 -2.67
CA PRO A 145 -8.27 -8.25 -2.94
C PRO A 145 -8.69 -7.29 -1.83
N HIS A 146 -7.76 -6.51 -1.29
CA HIS A 146 -8.06 -5.65 -0.14
C HIS A 146 -7.62 -4.20 -0.32
N VAL A 147 -6.42 -3.97 -0.85
CA VAL A 147 -5.84 -2.63 -1.02
C VAL A 147 -5.15 -2.49 -2.36
N MET A 148 -5.36 -1.36 -3.03
CA MET A 148 -4.56 -0.95 -4.19
C MET A 148 -3.57 0.12 -3.73
N ILE A 149 -2.32 0.04 -4.20
CA ILE A 149 -1.25 0.95 -3.78
C ILE A 149 -0.60 1.55 -5.01
N ALA A 150 -0.61 2.87 -5.12
CA ALA A 150 0.13 3.62 -6.13
C ALA A 150 1.47 4.07 -5.53
N ILE A 151 2.58 3.86 -6.25
CA ILE A 151 3.93 4.22 -5.78
C ILE A 151 4.68 4.96 -6.87
N GLY A 152 5.39 6.02 -6.49
CA GLY A 152 6.26 6.80 -7.36
C GLY A 152 6.99 7.91 -6.60
N LYS A 153 7.93 8.57 -7.27
CA LYS A 153 8.51 9.81 -6.77
C LYS A 153 7.54 10.97 -6.99
N ILE A 154 7.73 12.05 -6.25
CA ILE A 154 6.97 13.29 -6.38
C ILE A 154 7.87 14.46 -6.75
N GLY A 155 7.33 15.41 -7.53
CA GLY A 155 7.98 16.69 -7.81
C GLY A 155 7.82 17.70 -6.66
N ASN A 156 7.99 18.97 -6.97
CA ASN A 156 7.70 20.08 -6.06
C ASN A 156 6.17 20.25 -5.91
N ILE A 157 5.56 19.34 -5.18
CA ILE A 157 4.15 19.41 -4.82
C ILE A 157 4.03 20.18 -3.51
N ASP A 158 3.03 21.05 -3.40
CA ASP A 158 2.68 21.60 -2.10
C ASP A 158 2.24 20.43 -1.18
N LYS A 159 3.14 20.06 -0.27
CA LYS A 159 2.99 18.88 0.60
C LYS A 159 1.97 19.11 1.72
N LYS A 160 1.26 20.22 1.69
CA LYS A 160 0.20 20.49 2.64
C LYS A 160 -1.05 19.72 2.24
N ASP A 161 -1.34 18.67 3.00
CA ASP A 161 -2.69 18.12 3.03
C ASP A 161 -3.39 18.69 4.27
N PRO A 162 -4.15 19.80 4.14
CA PRO A 162 -4.80 20.45 5.26
C PRO A 162 -5.90 19.59 5.89
N SER A 163 -6.33 18.52 5.22
CA SER A 163 -7.37 17.61 5.71
C SER A 163 -6.88 16.60 6.77
N ARG A 164 -5.57 16.55 7.03
CA ARG A 164 -5.00 15.53 7.92
C ARG A 164 -4.87 15.98 9.36
N THR A 165 -5.98 16.21 10.01
CA THR A 165 -6.02 16.30 11.47
C THR A 165 -5.86 14.90 12.08
N ARG A 166 -5.12 14.82 13.19
CA ARG A 166 -5.01 13.60 13.99
C ARG A 166 -5.92 13.72 15.20
N LYS A 167 -6.46 12.58 15.65
CA LYS A 167 -7.19 12.53 16.91
C LYS A 167 -6.25 12.88 18.05
N GLU A 168 -6.72 13.67 19.01
CA GLU A 168 -5.91 14.10 20.16
C GLU A 168 -5.61 12.94 21.11
N THR A 169 -6.56 12.03 21.28
CA THR A 169 -6.44 10.90 22.21
C THR A 169 -6.54 9.58 21.45
N LEU A 170 -5.48 8.76 21.54
CA LEU A 170 -5.41 7.42 20.94
C LEU A 170 -5.36 6.30 22.00
N ALA A 171 -5.05 6.64 23.25
CA ALA A 171 -4.88 5.65 24.30
C ALA A 171 -5.40 6.18 25.62
N LYS A 172 -5.89 5.27 26.46
CA LYS A 172 -6.29 5.55 27.85
C LYS A 172 -5.60 4.49 28.72
N LYS A 173 -4.95 4.94 29.81
CA LYS A 173 -4.42 4.04 30.82
C LYS A 173 -5.60 3.32 31.51
N VAL A 174 -5.49 2.00 31.62
CA VAL A 174 -6.38 1.18 32.44
C VAL A 174 -5.76 1.09 33.83
N GLU A 175 -6.52 1.45 34.86
CA GLU A 175 -6.12 1.42 36.28
C GLU A 175 -6.59 0.13 36.94
#